data_dbdab5eb3ea1e42e18a8e6baa68ff5b4
#
_entry.id   dbdab5eb3ea1e42e18a8e6baa68ff5b4
#
_cell.length_a   1.000
_cell.length_b   1.000
_cell.length_c   1.000
_cell.angle_alpha   90.00
_cell.angle_beta   90.00
_cell.angle_gamma   90.00
#
_symmetry.space_group_name_H-M   'P 1'
#
loop_
_entity.id
_entity.type
_entity.pdbx_description
1 polymer ?
#
loop_
_entity_poly.entity_id
_entity_poly.type
_entity_poly.pdbx_seq_one_letter_code
_entity_poly.pdbx_strand_id
1 'polypeptide(L)'
;MNEPERILLIEDDKRIREFVSSALEADGYQVFEAGTAAWGATEAARQQPQLVILDLGLPDRDGTEFIRDFRGWSTVPILIVSARAHEKGKVEALDTGADDYLTKPFGVPELLARVRALLRRAPVQAPESNPLIKFGDFTIDCVSRSVSRAGEPVRLSQIEYRLLLAMAGNPGRVLTHRQLLVQGWGGQAADNHEYLRVYVGHL
;
A
#
# COMPACT_ATOMS: atom_id res chain seq x y z
N MET A 1 22.87 5.94 -11.47
CA MET A 1 21.54 5.56 -11.98
C MET A 1 20.88 4.79 -10.85
N ASN A 2 19.67 5.20 -10.40
CA ASN A 2 18.95 4.40 -9.40
C ASN A 2 18.53 3.07 -10.05
N GLU A 3 18.64 1.97 -9.30
CA GLU A 3 18.07 0.69 -9.74
C GLU A 3 16.56 0.86 -9.99
N PRO A 4 16.00 0.19 -11.02
CA PRO A 4 14.56 0.25 -11.28
C PRO A 4 13.77 -0.31 -10.08
N GLU A 5 12.66 0.34 -9.74
CA GLU A 5 11.78 -0.15 -8.68
C GLU A 5 11.14 -1.48 -9.10
N ARG A 6 11.16 -2.45 -8.18
CA ARG A 6 10.69 -3.82 -8.40
C ARG A 6 9.23 -3.94 -8.00
N ILE A 7 8.41 -4.41 -8.93
CA ILE A 7 6.98 -4.65 -8.73
C ILE A 7 6.69 -6.13 -8.92
N LEU A 8 5.98 -6.73 -7.98
CA LEU A 8 5.44 -8.08 -8.14
C LEU A 8 3.98 -8.00 -8.57
N LEU A 9 3.67 -8.60 -9.72
CA LEU A 9 2.32 -8.70 -10.27
C LEU A 9 1.79 -10.14 -10.10
N ILE A 10 0.70 -10.28 -9.34
CA ILE A 10 0.03 -11.56 -9.08
C ILE A 10 -1.35 -11.52 -9.75
N GLU A 11 -1.48 -12.16 -10.89
CA GLU A 11 -2.66 -12.14 -11.76
C GLU A 11 -2.71 -13.45 -12.54
N ASP A 12 -3.81 -14.18 -12.51
CA ASP A 12 -3.93 -15.47 -13.18
C ASP A 12 -4.25 -15.34 -14.68
N ASP A 13 -5.04 -14.32 -15.07
CA ASP A 13 -5.32 -14.05 -16.49
C ASP A 13 -4.05 -13.56 -17.20
N LYS A 14 -3.54 -14.41 -18.11
CA LYS A 14 -2.33 -14.15 -18.86
C LYS A 14 -2.40 -12.83 -19.66
N ARG A 15 -3.57 -12.48 -20.24
CA ARG A 15 -3.74 -11.30 -21.08
C ARG A 15 -3.69 -10.03 -20.23
N ILE A 16 -4.33 -10.05 -19.06
CA ILE A 16 -4.28 -8.94 -18.11
C ILE A 16 -2.87 -8.78 -17.57
N ARG A 17 -2.23 -9.89 -17.21
CA ARG A 17 -0.85 -9.90 -16.71
C ARG A 17 0.13 -9.31 -17.71
N GLU A 18 0.10 -9.76 -18.99
CA GLU A 18 0.94 -9.21 -20.05
C GLU A 18 0.65 -7.73 -20.33
N PHE A 19 -0.61 -7.30 -20.30
CA PHE A 19 -1.00 -5.91 -20.48
C PHE A 19 -0.46 -5.02 -19.37
N VAL A 20 -0.63 -5.42 -18.10
CA VAL A 20 -0.17 -4.67 -16.92
C VAL A 20 1.36 -4.65 -16.87
N SER A 21 2.01 -5.78 -17.10
CA SER A 21 3.48 -5.91 -17.10
C SER A 21 4.09 -4.97 -18.15
N SER A 22 3.60 -5.03 -19.39
CA SER A 22 4.09 -4.16 -20.47
C SER A 22 3.93 -2.67 -20.17
N ALA A 23 2.81 -2.28 -19.54
CA ALA A 23 2.57 -0.89 -19.15
C ALA A 23 3.53 -0.41 -18.05
N LEU A 24 3.83 -1.26 -17.09
CA LEU A 24 4.75 -0.96 -15.99
C LEU A 24 6.21 -0.90 -16.48
N GLU A 25 6.61 -1.85 -17.31
CA GLU A 25 7.96 -1.89 -17.89
C GLU A 25 8.22 -0.66 -18.79
N ALA A 26 7.21 -0.24 -19.56
CA ALA A 26 7.30 0.98 -20.37
C ALA A 26 7.47 2.26 -19.52
N ASP A 27 6.99 2.29 -18.28
CA ASP A 27 7.17 3.39 -17.30
C ASP A 27 8.50 3.25 -16.49
N GLY A 28 9.31 2.20 -16.77
CA GLY A 28 10.66 2.01 -16.23
C GLY A 28 10.74 1.13 -14.98
N TYR A 29 9.69 0.40 -14.62
CA TYR A 29 9.69 -0.55 -13.52
C TYR A 29 10.24 -1.92 -13.94
N GLN A 30 10.81 -2.64 -12.98
CA GLN A 30 11.15 -4.05 -13.14
C GLN A 30 9.99 -4.90 -12.62
N VAL A 31 9.38 -5.72 -13.49
CA VAL A 31 8.20 -6.51 -13.14
C VAL A 31 8.54 -7.99 -12.98
N PHE A 32 8.05 -8.59 -11.89
CA PHE A 32 8.07 -10.01 -11.63
C PHE A 32 6.62 -10.52 -11.64
N GLU A 33 6.38 -11.64 -12.29
CA GLU A 33 5.03 -12.15 -12.54
C GLU A 33 4.76 -13.44 -11.77
N ALA A 34 3.53 -13.57 -11.26
CA ALA A 34 3.03 -14.80 -10.67
C ALA A 34 1.56 -15.04 -11.10
N GLY A 35 1.22 -16.25 -11.45
CA GLY A 35 -0.15 -16.64 -11.82
C GLY A 35 -0.97 -17.23 -10.66
N THR A 36 -0.39 -17.37 -9.47
CA THR A 36 -1.02 -17.93 -8.26
C THR A 36 -0.53 -17.22 -7.02
N ALA A 37 -1.31 -17.25 -5.95
CA ALA A 37 -0.92 -16.69 -4.67
C ALA A 37 0.30 -17.41 -4.07
N ALA A 38 0.37 -18.72 -4.17
CA ALA A 38 1.51 -19.51 -3.68
C ALA A 38 2.83 -19.13 -4.37
N TRP A 39 2.80 -18.98 -5.71
CA TRP A 39 3.96 -18.52 -6.46
C TRP A 39 4.29 -17.06 -6.16
N GLY A 40 3.27 -16.21 -6.00
CA GLY A 40 3.42 -14.82 -5.58
C GLY A 40 4.13 -14.67 -4.24
N ALA A 41 3.79 -15.48 -3.24
CA ALA A 41 4.47 -15.49 -1.95
C ALA A 41 5.96 -15.87 -2.07
N THR A 42 6.28 -16.85 -2.91
CA THR A 42 7.66 -17.28 -3.18
C THR A 42 8.46 -16.15 -3.86
N GLU A 43 7.88 -15.53 -4.90
CA GLU A 43 8.53 -14.42 -5.62
C GLU A 43 8.67 -13.18 -4.72
N ALA A 44 7.70 -12.88 -3.87
CA ALA A 44 7.79 -11.77 -2.92
C ALA A 44 8.98 -11.92 -1.97
N ALA A 45 9.20 -13.13 -1.44
CA ALA A 45 10.34 -13.41 -0.57
C ALA A 45 11.67 -13.33 -1.31
N ARG A 46 11.73 -13.81 -2.57
CA ARG A 46 12.95 -13.87 -3.39
C ARG A 46 13.35 -12.51 -3.95
N GLN A 47 12.39 -11.78 -4.52
CA GLN A 47 12.65 -10.54 -5.26
C GLN A 47 12.62 -9.29 -4.39
N GLN A 48 12.04 -9.37 -3.19
CA GLN A 48 11.87 -8.23 -2.27
C GLN A 48 11.30 -6.99 -3.00
N PRO A 49 10.10 -7.09 -3.59
CA PRO A 49 9.51 -5.99 -4.35
C PRO A 49 9.21 -4.79 -3.46
N GLN A 50 9.14 -3.60 -4.06
CA GLN A 50 8.71 -2.37 -3.41
C GLN A 50 7.20 -2.13 -3.51
N LEU A 51 6.50 -2.88 -4.38
CA LEU A 51 5.05 -2.88 -4.53
C LEU A 51 4.58 -4.26 -4.95
N VAL A 52 3.45 -4.69 -4.43
CA VAL A 52 2.71 -5.87 -4.92
C VAL A 52 1.42 -5.38 -5.58
N ILE A 53 1.16 -5.83 -6.81
CA ILE A 53 -0.14 -5.69 -7.50
C ILE A 53 -0.80 -7.06 -7.45
N LEU A 54 -2.03 -7.13 -6.96
CA LEU A 54 -2.71 -8.39 -6.62
C LEU A 54 -4.12 -8.45 -7.18
N ASP A 55 -4.45 -9.47 -7.94
CA ASP A 55 -5.86 -9.85 -8.14
C ASP A 55 -6.38 -10.66 -6.95
N LEU A 56 -7.65 -10.43 -6.59
CA LEU A 56 -8.33 -11.20 -5.56
C LEU A 56 -8.86 -12.55 -6.07
N GLY A 57 -9.08 -12.68 -7.38
CA GLY A 57 -9.69 -13.86 -8.02
C GLY A 57 -8.70 -14.93 -8.41
N LEU A 58 -7.69 -15.22 -7.59
CA LEU A 58 -6.67 -16.21 -7.92
C LEU A 58 -7.21 -17.64 -7.86
N PRO A 59 -6.65 -18.60 -8.67
CA PRO A 59 -7.18 -19.94 -8.81
C PRO A 59 -6.90 -20.86 -7.62
N ASP A 60 -5.86 -20.56 -6.84
CA ASP A 60 -5.40 -21.41 -5.73
C ASP A 60 -5.98 -20.99 -4.37
N ARG A 61 -6.20 -19.68 -4.16
CA ARG A 61 -6.85 -19.14 -2.96
C ARG A 61 -7.32 -17.71 -3.16
N ASP A 62 -8.21 -17.22 -2.30
CA ASP A 62 -8.65 -15.83 -2.31
C ASP A 62 -7.49 -14.87 -2.00
N GLY A 63 -7.38 -13.78 -2.77
CA GLY A 63 -6.30 -12.79 -2.58
C GLY A 63 -6.31 -12.12 -1.21
N THR A 64 -7.45 -12.06 -0.50
CA THR A 64 -7.52 -11.55 0.88
C THR A 64 -6.76 -12.44 1.86
N GLU A 65 -6.74 -13.75 1.66
CA GLU A 65 -5.91 -14.67 2.45
C GLU A 65 -4.42 -14.41 2.21
N PHE A 66 -4.04 -14.19 0.94
CA PHE A 66 -2.67 -13.81 0.61
C PHE A 66 -2.28 -12.51 1.33
N ILE A 67 -3.14 -11.47 1.33
CA ILE A 67 -2.87 -10.20 2.02
C ILE A 67 -2.61 -10.44 3.50
N ARG A 68 -3.48 -11.23 4.17
CA ARG A 68 -3.35 -11.52 5.61
C ARG A 68 -2.03 -12.20 5.94
N ASP A 69 -1.66 -13.23 5.17
CA ASP A 69 -0.40 -13.95 5.35
C ASP A 69 0.81 -13.04 5.06
N PHE A 70 0.74 -12.25 3.98
CA PHE A 70 1.80 -11.35 3.58
C PHE A 70 2.04 -10.26 4.64
N ARG A 71 1.00 -9.70 5.22
CA ARG A 71 1.09 -8.72 6.32
C ARG A 71 1.69 -9.31 7.60
N GLY A 72 1.66 -10.63 7.76
CA GLY A 72 2.37 -11.33 8.84
C GLY A 72 3.88 -11.06 8.86
N TRP A 73 4.50 -10.74 7.72
CA TRP A 73 5.95 -10.58 7.61
C TRP A 73 6.42 -9.39 6.74
N SER A 74 5.52 -8.69 6.05
CA SER A 74 5.87 -7.59 5.11
C SER A 74 4.94 -6.38 5.24
N THR A 75 5.54 -5.20 5.16
CA THR A 75 4.85 -3.91 5.09
C THR A 75 4.87 -3.30 3.68
N VAL A 76 5.34 -4.04 2.68
CA VAL A 76 5.35 -3.62 1.28
C VAL A 76 3.93 -3.27 0.83
N PRO A 77 3.71 -2.12 0.18
CA PRO A 77 2.38 -1.72 -0.27
C PRO A 77 1.75 -2.73 -1.23
N ILE A 78 0.44 -2.92 -1.09
CA ILE A 78 -0.36 -3.81 -1.95
C ILE A 78 -1.43 -2.97 -2.66
N LEU A 79 -1.38 -2.97 -3.99
CA LEU A 79 -2.45 -2.46 -4.86
C LEU A 79 -3.31 -3.64 -5.32
N ILE A 80 -4.57 -3.64 -4.94
CA ILE A 80 -5.52 -4.62 -5.47
C ILE A 80 -6.00 -4.17 -6.85
N VAL A 81 -6.07 -5.13 -7.79
CA VAL A 81 -6.63 -4.93 -9.14
C VAL A 81 -7.65 -6.03 -9.38
N SER A 82 -8.95 -5.74 -9.22
CA SER A 82 -9.98 -6.79 -9.24
C SER A 82 -11.27 -6.36 -9.93
N ALA A 83 -12.02 -7.33 -10.48
CA ALA A 83 -13.36 -7.13 -11.02
C ALA A 83 -14.45 -7.02 -9.94
N ARG A 84 -14.14 -7.29 -8.67
CA ARG A 84 -15.08 -7.16 -7.55
C ARG A 84 -15.36 -5.68 -7.28
N ALA A 85 -16.45 -5.16 -7.87
CA ALA A 85 -16.78 -3.73 -7.82
C ALA A 85 -17.60 -3.31 -6.58
N HIS A 86 -18.14 -4.28 -5.82
CA HIS A 86 -19.01 -3.99 -4.68
C HIS A 86 -18.22 -3.33 -3.54
N GLU A 87 -18.77 -2.24 -3.01
CA GLU A 87 -18.20 -1.46 -1.90
C GLU A 87 -17.77 -2.34 -0.73
N LYS A 88 -18.62 -3.27 -0.30
CA LYS A 88 -18.34 -4.19 0.81
C LYS A 88 -17.07 -5.03 0.60
N GLY A 89 -16.85 -5.51 -0.63
CA GLY A 89 -15.64 -6.28 -0.95
C GLY A 89 -14.38 -5.41 -0.99
N LYS A 90 -14.50 -4.14 -1.39
CA LYS A 90 -13.37 -3.18 -1.35
C LYS A 90 -12.98 -2.86 0.09
N VAL A 91 -13.97 -2.57 0.94
CA VAL A 91 -13.75 -2.30 2.37
C VAL A 91 -13.08 -3.49 3.03
N GLU A 92 -13.60 -4.70 2.84
CA GLU A 92 -13.02 -5.93 3.41
C GLU A 92 -11.56 -6.14 2.99
N ALA A 93 -11.23 -5.89 1.72
CA ALA A 93 -9.87 -6.05 1.23
C ALA A 93 -8.91 -5.01 1.82
N LEU A 94 -9.36 -3.76 2.00
CA LEU A 94 -8.60 -2.71 2.67
C LEU A 94 -8.43 -3.00 4.17
N ASP A 95 -9.49 -3.45 4.84
CA ASP A 95 -9.47 -3.88 6.25
C ASP A 95 -8.47 -5.04 6.47
N THR A 96 -8.29 -5.90 5.47
CA THR A 96 -7.33 -7.00 5.53
C THR A 96 -5.88 -6.52 5.41
N GLY A 97 -5.65 -5.25 4.98
CA GLY A 97 -4.33 -4.62 4.93
C GLY A 97 -3.84 -4.27 3.52
N ALA A 98 -4.70 -4.23 2.51
CA ALA A 98 -4.34 -3.63 1.22
C ALA A 98 -4.21 -2.10 1.36
N ASP A 99 -3.37 -1.48 0.53
CA ASP A 99 -3.09 -0.04 0.62
C ASP A 99 -3.92 0.78 -0.38
N ASP A 100 -4.34 0.19 -1.51
CA ASP A 100 -5.24 0.81 -2.48
C ASP A 100 -5.97 -0.25 -3.30
N TYR A 101 -7.01 0.19 -4.02
CA TYR A 101 -7.87 -0.68 -4.80
C TYR A 101 -8.19 -0.07 -6.17
N LEU A 102 -7.96 -0.83 -7.25
CA LEU A 102 -8.27 -0.47 -8.62
C LEU A 102 -9.29 -1.47 -9.19
N THR A 103 -10.44 -0.97 -9.62
CA THR A 103 -11.51 -1.82 -10.17
C THR A 103 -11.30 -2.08 -11.66
N LYS A 104 -11.37 -3.34 -12.10
CA LYS A 104 -11.42 -3.70 -13.53
C LYS A 104 -12.81 -3.36 -14.11
N PRO A 105 -12.90 -2.80 -15.34
CA PRO A 105 -11.81 -2.38 -16.23
C PRO A 105 -11.20 -1.03 -15.81
N PHE A 106 -9.90 -0.87 -16.04
CA PHE A 106 -9.16 0.35 -15.70
C PHE A 106 -8.29 0.81 -16.88
N GLY A 107 -7.91 2.08 -16.86
CA GLY A 107 -6.97 2.65 -17.82
C GLY A 107 -5.52 2.59 -17.32
N VAL A 108 -4.55 2.47 -18.24
CA VAL A 108 -3.10 2.53 -17.93
C VAL A 108 -2.74 3.80 -17.14
N PRO A 109 -3.22 5.00 -17.49
CA PRO A 109 -2.88 6.21 -16.72
C PRO A 109 -3.31 6.14 -15.25
N GLU A 110 -4.46 5.53 -14.94
CA GLU A 110 -4.93 5.36 -13.55
C GLU A 110 -4.06 4.36 -12.80
N LEU A 111 -3.76 3.20 -13.42
CA LEU A 111 -2.86 2.21 -12.84
C LEU A 111 -1.51 2.83 -12.46
N LEU A 112 -0.85 3.49 -13.42
CA LEU A 112 0.46 4.12 -13.19
C LEU A 112 0.41 5.25 -12.16
N ALA A 113 -0.68 6.02 -12.09
CA ALA A 113 -0.85 7.05 -11.09
C ALA A 113 -0.91 6.47 -9.67
N ARG A 114 -1.63 5.35 -9.47
CA ARG A 114 -1.72 4.63 -8.19
C ARG A 114 -0.39 3.98 -7.81
N VAL A 115 0.29 3.34 -8.76
CA VAL A 115 1.63 2.77 -8.58
C VAL A 115 2.61 3.84 -8.09
N ARG A 116 2.68 4.98 -8.79
CA ARG A 116 3.53 6.10 -8.35
C ARG A 116 3.13 6.66 -6.98
N ALA A 117 1.84 6.68 -6.65
CA ALA A 117 1.38 7.14 -5.35
C ALA A 117 1.84 6.22 -4.22
N LEU A 118 1.80 4.90 -4.43
CA LEU A 118 2.22 3.89 -3.45
C LEU A 118 3.75 3.80 -3.33
N LEU A 119 4.48 3.89 -4.44
CA LEU A 119 5.95 3.86 -4.46
C LEU A 119 6.57 5.19 -4.01
N ARG A 120 5.80 6.29 -4.09
CA ARG A 120 6.32 7.59 -3.66
C ARG A 120 6.79 7.48 -2.22
N ARG A 121 8.10 7.43 -2.04
CA ARG A 121 8.74 7.75 -0.77
C ARG A 121 8.50 9.24 -0.54
N ALA A 122 7.28 9.62 -0.16
CA ALA A 122 7.07 10.98 0.28
C ALA A 122 8.14 11.23 1.34
N PRO A 123 8.93 12.29 1.24
CA PRO A 123 9.54 12.82 2.44
C PRO A 123 8.33 13.20 3.30
N VAL A 124 7.93 12.31 4.18
CA VAL A 124 7.19 12.74 5.34
C VAL A 124 8.19 13.72 5.94
N GLN A 125 7.86 15.00 5.95
CA GLN A 125 8.65 15.98 6.65
C GLN A 125 8.67 15.52 8.10
N ALA A 126 9.67 14.68 8.43
CA ALA A 126 10.05 14.51 9.80
C ALA A 126 10.30 15.93 10.30
N PRO A 127 9.73 16.34 11.43
CA PRO A 127 10.04 17.62 12.01
C PRO A 127 11.56 17.67 12.08
N GLU A 128 12.16 18.68 11.42
CA GLU A 128 13.62 18.83 11.21
C GLU A 128 14.42 18.78 12.53
N SER A 129 13.74 18.74 13.67
CA SER A 129 14.29 18.82 15.01
C SER A 129 14.22 17.56 15.87
N ASN A 130 13.42 16.52 15.50
CA ASN A 130 13.37 15.30 16.33
C ASN A 130 13.01 14.05 15.50
N PRO A 131 13.95 13.10 15.30
CA PRO A 131 13.70 11.87 14.57
C PRO A 131 12.75 10.91 15.29
N LEU A 132 12.46 11.15 16.59
CA LEU A 132 11.58 10.34 17.42
C LEU A 132 10.38 11.15 17.88
N ILE A 133 9.18 10.75 17.49
CA ILE A 133 7.93 11.32 17.98
C ILE A 133 7.36 10.39 19.05
N LYS A 134 7.11 10.94 20.26
CA LYS A 134 6.54 10.19 21.39
C LYS A 134 5.18 10.76 21.78
N PHE A 135 4.19 9.89 21.95
CA PHE A 135 2.86 10.24 22.48
C PHE A 135 2.27 9.04 23.23
N GLY A 136 1.88 9.26 24.48
CA GLY A 136 1.49 8.15 25.36
C GLY A 136 2.57 7.08 25.42
N ASP A 137 2.18 5.82 25.20
CA ASP A 137 3.10 4.68 25.16
C ASP A 137 3.73 4.43 23.79
N PHE A 138 3.41 5.27 22.79
CA PHE A 138 3.88 5.10 21.42
C PHE A 138 5.14 5.90 21.15
N THR A 139 6.02 5.30 20.36
CA THR A 139 7.20 5.94 19.78
C THR A 139 7.24 5.68 18.29
N ILE A 140 7.30 6.74 17.48
CA ILE A 140 7.54 6.68 16.04
C ILE A 140 9.01 7.06 15.80
N ASP A 141 9.78 6.17 15.22
CA ASP A 141 11.11 6.46 14.68
C ASP A 141 10.97 6.81 13.20
N CYS A 142 11.17 8.09 12.88
CA CYS A 142 11.05 8.60 11.52
C CYS A 142 12.20 8.16 10.62
N VAL A 143 13.35 7.79 11.16
CA VAL A 143 14.53 7.33 10.41
C VAL A 143 14.36 5.89 9.98
N SER A 144 14.08 4.99 10.94
CA SER A 144 13.83 3.57 10.66
C SER A 144 12.41 3.32 10.13
N ARG A 145 11.52 4.33 10.16
CA ARG A 145 10.10 4.25 9.79
C ARG A 145 9.37 3.16 10.57
N SER A 146 9.70 3.01 11.84
CA SER A 146 9.11 2.03 12.74
C SER A 146 8.25 2.68 13.81
N VAL A 147 7.27 1.93 14.30
CA VAL A 147 6.40 2.32 15.40
C VAL A 147 6.50 1.26 16.49
N SER A 148 6.60 1.69 17.73
CA SER A 148 6.53 0.81 18.90
C SER A 148 5.54 1.34 19.92
N ARG A 149 4.93 0.43 20.69
CA ARG A 149 4.10 0.72 21.85
C ARG A 149 4.72 0.08 23.09
N ALA A 150 5.05 0.87 24.08
CA ALA A 150 5.74 0.40 25.30
C ALA A 150 7.01 -0.42 24.99
N GLY A 151 7.70 -0.12 23.88
CA GLY A 151 8.90 -0.84 23.41
C GLY A 151 8.63 -2.02 22.48
N GLU A 152 7.40 -2.52 22.38
CA GLU A 152 7.04 -3.59 21.47
C GLU A 152 6.72 -3.06 20.06
N PRO A 153 7.23 -3.69 18.99
CA PRO A 153 7.01 -3.21 17.64
C PRO A 153 5.55 -3.34 17.21
N VAL A 154 5.01 -2.26 16.64
CA VAL A 154 3.66 -2.22 16.03
C VAL A 154 3.83 -2.28 14.52
N ARG A 155 3.18 -3.25 13.88
CA ARG A 155 3.19 -3.39 12.43
C ARG A 155 2.06 -2.57 11.84
N LEU A 156 2.41 -1.60 11.01
CA LEU A 156 1.49 -0.78 10.25
C LEU A 156 1.74 -0.96 8.76
N SER A 157 0.68 -0.90 7.96
CA SER A 157 0.80 -0.72 6.52
C SER A 157 1.42 0.64 6.21
N GLN A 158 1.83 0.85 4.97
CA GLN A 158 2.46 2.11 4.58
C GLN A 158 1.49 3.30 4.71
N ILE A 159 0.21 3.09 4.43
CA ILE A 159 -0.82 4.13 4.54
C ILE A 159 -1.09 4.45 6.02
N GLU A 160 -1.26 3.44 6.87
CA GLU A 160 -1.43 3.63 8.32
C GLU A 160 -0.26 4.42 8.92
N TYR A 161 0.97 4.04 8.58
CA TYR A 161 2.15 4.78 9.03
C TYR A 161 2.13 6.25 8.60
N ARG A 162 1.79 6.54 7.33
CA ARG A 162 1.70 7.92 6.83
C ARG A 162 0.61 8.72 7.54
N LEU A 163 -0.56 8.13 7.75
CA LEU A 163 -1.67 8.77 8.47
C LEU A 163 -1.30 9.04 9.92
N LEU A 164 -0.73 8.05 10.61
CA LEU A 164 -0.27 8.19 11.99
C LEU A 164 0.75 9.30 12.12
N LEU A 165 1.73 9.34 11.23
CA LEU A 165 2.77 10.36 11.24
C LEU A 165 2.23 11.75 10.92
N ALA A 166 1.27 11.88 9.97
CA ALA A 166 0.60 13.14 9.69
C ALA A 166 -0.15 13.68 10.92
N MET A 167 -0.84 12.81 11.66
CA MET A 167 -1.55 13.18 12.89
C MET A 167 -0.57 13.52 14.03
N ALA A 168 0.43 12.69 14.26
CA ALA A 168 1.43 12.86 15.32
C ALA A 168 2.32 14.08 15.09
N GLY A 169 2.57 14.45 13.83
CA GLY A 169 3.32 15.67 13.46
C GLY A 169 2.53 16.97 13.57
N ASN A 170 1.22 16.90 13.87
CA ASN A 170 0.35 18.08 14.01
C ASN A 170 -0.43 18.07 15.34
N PRO A 171 0.22 17.98 16.49
CA PRO A 171 -0.45 17.91 17.79
C PRO A 171 -1.32 19.15 18.03
N GLY A 172 -2.55 18.95 18.50
CA GLY A 172 -3.50 20.01 18.80
C GLY A 172 -4.11 20.70 17.58
N ARG A 173 -3.83 20.24 16.36
CA ARG A 173 -4.45 20.76 15.13
C ARG A 173 -5.49 19.80 14.59
N VAL A 174 -6.59 20.34 14.07
CA VAL A 174 -7.58 19.56 13.32
C VAL A 174 -7.08 19.39 11.90
N LEU A 175 -6.90 18.15 11.47
CA LEU A 175 -6.61 17.80 10.08
C LEU A 175 -7.91 17.49 9.35
N THR A 176 -8.10 18.11 8.19
CA THR A 176 -9.26 17.83 7.34
C THR A 176 -9.09 16.47 6.64
N HIS A 177 -10.20 15.81 6.27
CA HIS A 177 -10.17 14.57 5.48
C HIS A 177 -9.30 14.71 4.23
N ARG A 178 -9.41 15.84 3.52
CA ARG A 178 -8.60 16.12 2.34
C ARG A 178 -7.10 16.15 2.65
N GLN A 179 -6.70 16.76 3.76
CA GLN A 179 -5.29 16.79 4.17
C GLN A 179 -4.78 15.38 4.48
N LEU A 180 -5.55 14.56 5.20
CA LEU A 180 -5.19 13.18 5.49
C LEU A 180 -5.14 12.31 4.22
N LEU A 181 -6.09 12.46 3.30
CA LEU A 181 -6.07 11.77 2.01
C LEU A 181 -4.83 12.12 1.19
N VAL A 182 -4.45 13.40 1.15
CA VAL A 182 -3.23 13.85 0.46
C VAL A 182 -1.97 13.24 1.10
N GLN A 183 -1.93 13.13 2.43
CA GLN A 183 -0.79 12.53 3.14
C GLN A 183 -0.71 11.02 2.95
N GLY A 184 -1.84 10.32 2.98
CA GLY A 184 -1.89 8.87 2.81
C GLY A 184 -1.65 8.44 1.35
N TRP A 185 -2.38 9.03 0.40
CA TRP A 185 -2.44 8.58 -0.99
C TRP A 185 -1.85 9.55 -2.01
N GLY A 186 -1.55 10.78 -1.63
CA GLY A 186 -1.07 11.83 -2.54
C GLY A 186 -2.20 12.67 -3.15
N GLY A 187 -1.81 13.74 -3.89
CA GLY A 187 -2.74 14.80 -4.32
C GLY A 187 -3.88 14.43 -5.27
N GLN A 188 -3.87 13.23 -5.86
CA GLN A 188 -4.94 12.76 -6.77
C GLN A 188 -6.04 11.96 -6.09
N ALA A 189 -5.91 11.62 -4.80
CA ALA A 189 -6.84 10.76 -4.08
C ALA A 189 -7.91 11.54 -3.28
N ALA A 190 -8.17 12.79 -3.62
CA ALA A 190 -9.02 13.70 -2.83
C ALA A 190 -10.49 13.25 -2.64
N ASP A 191 -10.96 12.24 -3.37
CA ASP A 191 -12.38 11.83 -3.38
C ASP A 191 -12.67 10.50 -2.65
N ASN A 192 -11.66 9.81 -2.11
CA ASN A 192 -11.84 8.49 -1.49
C ASN A 192 -12.05 8.58 0.03
N HIS A 193 -13.07 9.31 0.48
CA HIS A 193 -13.39 9.50 1.89
C HIS A 193 -13.67 8.20 2.66
N GLU A 194 -14.16 7.17 1.97
CA GLU A 194 -14.46 5.86 2.56
C GLU A 194 -13.18 5.14 3.03
N TYR A 195 -12.12 5.22 2.24
CA TYR A 195 -10.84 4.60 2.59
C TYR A 195 -10.24 5.20 3.86
N LEU A 196 -10.35 6.52 4.03
CA LEU A 196 -9.82 7.18 5.22
C LEU A 196 -10.47 6.66 6.52
N ARG A 197 -11.79 6.38 6.49
CA ARG A 197 -12.50 5.82 7.65
C ARG A 197 -11.93 4.48 8.09
N VAL A 198 -11.65 3.61 7.11
CA VAL A 198 -11.09 2.28 7.36
C VAL A 198 -9.74 2.41 8.07
N TYR A 199 -8.82 3.13 7.47
CA TYR A 199 -7.45 3.24 7.98
C TYR A 199 -7.35 4.00 9.31
N VAL A 200 -8.16 5.03 9.52
CA VAL A 200 -8.21 5.74 10.81
C VAL A 200 -8.84 4.85 11.89
N GLY A 201 -9.76 3.95 11.52
CA GLY A 201 -10.33 2.97 12.44
C GLY A 201 -9.35 1.91 12.94
N HIS A 202 -8.26 1.67 12.20
CA HIS A 202 -7.21 0.71 12.57
C HIS A 202 -6.12 1.33 13.48
N LEU A 203 -6.00 2.65 13.51
CA LEU A 203 -5.03 3.42 14.31
C LEU A 203 -5.52 3.67 15.73
#